data_a70c3cc95cd95094d433ab6970747efa
#
_entry.id   a70c3cc95cd95094d433ab6970747efa
#
_cell.length_a   1.000
_cell.length_b   1.000
_cell.length_c   1.000
_cell.angle_alpha   90.00
_cell.angle_beta   90.00
_cell.angle_gamma   90.00
#
_symmetry.space_group_name_H-M   'P 1'
#
loop_
_entity.id
_entity.type
_entity.pdbx_description
1 polymer ?
#
loop_
_entity_poly.entity_id
_entity_poly.type
_entity_poly.pdbx_seq_one_letter_code
_entity_poly.pdbx_strand_id
1 'polypeptide(L)'
;MIDNIMAIRQDDLVMMALPLFFLALLIEWVWARKQLRPIYEQADFMTSMGVMVLTVFVDLIPKILLLALMFVCYDVSPFKGMVERTLPWWVLLFFLDDLTYYLFHRGNHEVRLMWAGHVSHHNSQYYNLGTALRQGVGERVAKYLFWCPLALLGFDPVMIVTMLSISLIYQYWLHTEAVDRMPRWFEFIFNTPSHHRVHHGSNVRYLDRNHGATLIIWDRLFGTFSAELEAEPVRYGLTK
;
A
#
# COMPACT_ATOMS: atom_id res chain seq x y z
N MET A 1 26.35 3.22 8.42
CA MET A 1 25.29 2.25 8.07
C MET A 1 24.39 1.93 9.27
N ILE A 2 24.93 1.50 10.42
CA ILE A 2 24.13 1.19 11.64
C ILE A 2 23.39 2.45 12.12
N ASP A 3 24.07 3.60 12.21
CA ASP A 3 23.46 4.86 12.64
C ASP A 3 22.32 5.32 11.70
N ASN A 4 22.45 5.08 10.39
CA ASN A 4 21.41 5.39 9.41
C ASN A 4 20.19 4.45 9.53
N ILE A 5 20.41 3.16 9.84
CA ILE A 5 19.32 2.20 10.12
C ILE A 5 18.60 2.58 11.42
N MET A 6 19.33 3.05 12.42
CA MET A 6 18.75 3.53 13.68
C MET A 6 17.96 4.83 13.48
N ALA A 7 18.41 5.74 12.60
CA ALA A 7 17.67 6.96 12.24
C ALA A 7 16.31 6.60 11.59
N ILE A 8 16.28 5.65 10.65
CA ILE A 8 15.02 5.17 10.03
C ILE A 8 14.05 4.63 11.08
N ARG A 9 14.54 3.94 12.10
CA ARG A 9 13.69 3.41 13.18
C ARG A 9 13.09 4.51 14.05
N GLN A 10 13.78 5.63 14.23
CA GLN A 10 13.28 6.77 15.00
C GLN A 10 12.22 7.57 14.22
N ASP A 11 12.31 7.59 12.88
CA ASP A 11 11.42 8.33 11.98
C ASP A 11 10.37 7.43 11.30
N ASP A 12 10.04 6.25 11.87
CA ASP A 12 9.02 5.36 11.29
C ASP A 12 7.62 5.96 11.46
N LEU A 13 7.23 6.76 10.46
CA LEU A 13 5.94 7.46 10.42
C LEU A 13 4.74 6.50 10.52
N VAL A 14 4.88 5.27 10.01
CA VAL A 14 3.80 4.27 10.09
C VAL A 14 3.59 3.86 11.55
N MET A 15 4.68 3.64 12.31
CA MET A 15 4.56 3.33 13.74
C MET A 15 3.93 4.48 14.53
N MET A 16 4.27 5.73 14.18
CA MET A 16 3.65 6.92 14.78
C MET A 16 2.17 7.06 14.40
N ALA A 17 1.77 6.58 13.22
CA ALA A 17 0.39 6.62 12.75
C ALA A 17 -0.49 5.48 13.34
N LEU A 18 0.09 4.43 13.94
CA LEU A 18 -0.68 3.29 14.47
C LEU A 18 -1.81 3.68 15.43
N PRO A 19 -1.63 4.61 16.40
CA PRO A 19 -2.73 5.03 17.26
C PRO A 19 -3.90 5.64 16.47
N LEU A 20 -3.61 6.40 15.40
CA LEU A 20 -4.63 6.97 14.51
C LEU A 20 -5.32 5.87 13.69
N PHE A 21 -4.60 4.84 13.25
CA PHE A 21 -5.18 3.71 12.54
C PHE A 21 -6.16 2.94 13.43
N PHE A 22 -5.78 2.65 14.68
CA PHE A 22 -6.69 2.00 15.63
C PHE A 22 -7.89 2.86 16.00
N LEU A 23 -7.71 4.17 16.12
CA LEU A 23 -8.82 5.10 16.33
C LEU A 23 -9.78 5.12 15.15
N ALA A 24 -9.26 5.21 13.92
CA ALA A 24 -10.07 5.18 12.69
C ALA A 24 -10.84 3.85 12.57
N LEU A 25 -10.19 2.71 12.86
CA LEU A 25 -10.81 1.40 12.89
C LEU A 25 -11.97 1.32 13.92
N LEU A 26 -11.76 1.87 15.12
CA LEU A 26 -12.81 1.95 16.14
C LEU A 26 -13.99 2.82 15.66
N ILE A 27 -13.70 3.96 15.03
CA ILE A 27 -14.73 4.86 14.48
C ILE A 27 -15.53 4.13 13.38
N GLU A 28 -14.85 3.46 12.45
CA GLU A 28 -15.52 2.69 11.38
C GLU A 28 -16.35 1.54 11.95
N TRP A 29 -15.83 0.82 12.95
CA TRP A 29 -16.57 -0.25 13.60
C TRP A 29 -17.86 0.25 14.28
N VAL A 30 -17.79 1.39 15.01
CA VAL A 30 -18.97 2.04 15.62
C VAL A 30 -19.95 2.50 14.55
N TRP A 31 -19.46 3.10 13.47
CA TRP A 31 -20.28 3.52 12.33
C TRP A 31 -21.00 2.32 11.70
N ALA A 32 -20.29 1.24 11.39
CA ALA A 32 -20.86 0.02 10.81
C ALA A 32 -21.96 -0.58 11.69
N ARG A 33 -21.74 -0.62 13.01
CA ARG A 33 -22.77 -1.06 13.98
C ARG A 33 -24.01 -0.18 13.97
N LYS A 34 -23.84 1.14 13.93
CA LYS A 34 -24.98 2.08 13.88
C LYS A 34 -25.75 2.01 12.55
N GLN A 35 -25.07 1.75 11.45
CA GLN A 35 -25.67 1.63 10.12
C GLN A 35 -26.16 0.21 9.81
N LEU A 36 -26.04 -0.73 10.74
CA LEU A 36 -26.37 -2.16 10.56
C LEU A 36 -25.68 -2.79 9.32
N ARG A 37 -24.47 -2.31 9.00
CA ARG A 37 -23.64 -2.82 7.90
C ARG A 37 -22.78 -3.99 8.36
N PRO A 38 -22.92 -5.21 7.80
CA PRO A 38 -22.18 -6.39 8.23
C PRO A 38 -20.77 -6.45 7.58
N ILE A 39 -20.03 -5.33 7.62
CA ILE A 39 -18.67 -5.25 7.05
C ILE A 39 -17.58 -5.83 7.97
N TYR A 40 -17.92 -6.18 9.20
CA TYR A 40 -17.04 -6.83 10.16
C TYR A 40 -17.60 -8.19 10.57
N GLU A 41 -16.80 -9.22 10.37
CA GLU A 41 -17.01 -10.57 10.91
C GLU A 41 -15.84 -10.91 11.83
N GLN A 42 -16.12 -11.51 12.99
CA GLN A 42 -15.13 -11.68 14.05
C GLN A 42 -13.96 -12.57 13.64
N ALA A 43 -14.22 -13.72 12.99
CA ALA A 43 -13.16 -14.64 12.60
C ALA A 43 -12.28 -14.04 11.48
N ASP A 44 -12.86 -13.32 10.52
CA ASP A 44 -12.11 -12.62 9.48
C ASP A 44 -11.26 -11.49 10.05
N PHE A 45 -11.81 -10.71 10.98
CA PHE A 45 -11.06 -9.65 11.66
C PHE A 45 -9.88 -10.21 12.47
N MET A 46 -10.11 -11.26 13.26
CA MET A 46 -9.04 -11.94 14.02
C MET A 46 -7.99 -12.53 13.08
N THR A 47 -8.39 -13.04 11.91
CA THR A 47 -7.47 -13.50 10.88
C THR A 47 -6.63 -12.34 10.34
N SER A 48 -7.23 -11.17 10.11
CA SER A 48 -6.50 -9.96 9.67
C SER A 48 -5.44 -9.55 10.69
N MET A 49 -5.79 -9.55 11.98
CA MET A 49 -4.84 -9.26 13.06
C MET A 49 -3.73 -10.32 13.16
N GLY A 50 -4.07 -11.59 13.02
CA GLY A 50 -3.08 -12.68 13.02
C GLY A 50 -2.11 -12.60 11.85
N VAL A 51 -2.61 -12.31 10.64
CA VAL A 51 -1.76 -12.09 9.44
C VAL A 51 -0.87 -10.86 9.61
N MET A 52 -1.38 -9.76 10.17
CA MET A 52 -0.56 -8.58 10.50
C MET A 52 0.63 -8.95 11.40
N VAL A 53 0.36 -9.66 12.49
CA VAL A 53 1.41 -10.11 13.43
C VAL A 53 2.40 -11.04 12.73
N LEU A 54 1.91 -12.04 11.99
CA LEU A 54 2.74 -12.99 11.24
C LEU A 54 3.65 -12.26 10.24
N THR A 55 3.11 -11.28 9.49
CA THR A 55 3.86 -10.48 8.53
C THR A 55 5.01 -9.71 9.19
N VAL A 56 4.80 -9.14 10.38
CA VAL A 56 5.85 -8.44 11.13
C VAL A 56 7.05 -9.37 11.41
N PHE A 57 6.78 -10.62 11.81
CA PHE A 57 7.85 -11.57 12.12
C PHE A 57 8.52 -12.15 10.86
N VAL A 58 7.74 -12.57 9.88
CA VAL A 58 8.26 -13.20 8.65
C VAL A 58 9.05 -12.21 7.82
N ASP A 59 8.60 -10.97 7.73
CA ASP A 59 9.21 -9.96 6.87
C ASP A 59 10.33 -9.16 7.56
N LEU A 60 10.62 -9.41 8.84
CA LEU A 60 11.64 -8.66 9.57
C LEU A 60 13.03 -8.80 8.94
N ILE A 61 13.46 -10.04 8.69
CA ILE A 61 14.78 -10.32 8.10
C ILE A 61 14.85 -9.80 6.65
N PRO A 62 13.91 -10.14 5.75
CA PRO A 62 13.88 -9.55 4.41
C PRO A 62 13.90 -8.02 4.41
N LYS A 63 13.14 -7.37 5.29
CA LYS A 63 13.13 -5.91 5.42
C LYS A 63 14.53 -5.36 5.72
N ILE A 64 15.24 -5.95 6.69
CA ILE A 64 16.58 -5.49 7.08
C ILE A 64 17.58 -5.68 5.93
N LEU A 65 17.59 -6.86 5.31
CA LEU A 65 18.54 -7.19 4.23
C LEU A 65 18.32 -6.28 3.00
N LEU A 66 17.09 -6.06 2.62
CA LEU A 66 16.77 -5.25 1.44
C LEU A 66 16.93 -3.76 1.71
N LEU A 67 16.71 -3.31 2.96
CA LEU A 67 17.06 -1.96 3.35
C LEU A 67 18.56 -1.74 3.28
N ALA A 68 19.36 -2.70 3.76
CA ALA A 68 20.82 -2.66 3.61
C ALA A 68 21.25 -2.63 2.13
N LEU A 69 20.56 -3.39 1.26
CA LEU A 69 20.79 -3.34 -0.20
C LEU A 69 20.51 -1.94 -0.78
N MET A 70 19.44 -1.25 -0.34
CA MET A 70 19.17 0.13 -0.77
C MET A 70 20.31 1.07 -0.39
N PHE A 71 20.92 0.93 0.80
CA PHE A 71 22.11 1.71 1.17
C PHE A 71 23.31 1.37 0.27
N VAL A 72 23.52 0.10 -0.06
CA VAL A 72 24.58 -0.29 -1.01
C VAL A 72 24.33 0.34 -2.38
N CYS A 73 23.08 0.28 -2.90
CA CYS A 73 22.70 0.93 -4.15
C CYS A 73 22.96 2.44 -4.13
N TYR A 74 22.65 3.11 -3.03
CA TYR A 74 22.93 4.53 -2.85
C TYR A 74 24.43 4.81 -2.81
N ASP A 75 25.20 3.97 -2.09
CA ASP A 75 26.65 4.15 -1.96
C ASP A 75 27.41 4.01 -3.28
N VAL A 76 26.94 3.16 -4.19
CA VAL A 76 27.52 2.99 -5.53
C VAL A 76 26.88 3.90 -6.60
N SER A 77 25.88 4.69 -6.24
CA SER A 77 25.22 5.60 -7.17
C SER A 77 26.17 6.66 -7.68
N PRO A 78 26.22 6.91 -9.03
CA PRO A 78 26.95 8.03 -9.59
C PRO A 78 26.35 9.38 -9.21
N PHE A 79 25.11 9.40 -8.70
CA PHE A 79 24.38 10.60 -8.28
C PHE A 79 24.35 10.80 -6.77
N LYS A 80 25.12 9.97 -6.01
CA LYS A 80 25.20 10.08 -4.54
C LYS A 80 25.56 11.49 -4.11
N GLY A 81 24.74 12.07 -3.22
CA GLY A 81 24.96 13.41 -2.67
C GLY A 81 24.52 14.56 -3.60
N MET A 82 24.01 14.26 -4.79
CA MET A 82 23.47 15.29 -5.72
C MET A 82 22.00 15.63 -5.42
N VAL A 83 21.27 14.72 -4.82
CA VAL A 83 19.86 14.91 -4.43
C VAL A 83 19.81 15.49 -3.02
N GLU A 84 19.31 16.71 -2.90
CA GLU A 84 19.18 17.42 -1.63
C GLU A 84 17.78 17.18 -1.01
N ARG A 85 17.66 17.38 0.32
CA ARG A 85 16.37 17.28 1.01
C ARG A 85 15.54 18.56 0.89
N THR A 86 15.40 19.08 -0.35
CA THR A 86 14.60 20.28 -0.69
C THR A 86 13.27 19.90 -1.30
N LEU A 87 12.29 20.83 -1.26
CA LEU A 87 10.93 20.58 -1.76
C LEU A 87 10.87 20.01 -3.20
N PRO A 88 11.62 20.54 -4.19
CA PRO A 88 11.57 20.00 -5.56
C PRO A 88 11.94 18.50 -5.62
N TRP A 89 12.95 18.08 -4.87
CA TRP A 89 13.37 16.68 -4.82
C TRP A 89 12.35 15.79 -4.10
N TRP A 90 11.68 16.30 -3.07
CA TRP A 90 10.58 15.58 -2.42
C TRP A 90 9.39 15.41 -3.35
N VAL A 91 9.05 16.44 -4.14
CA VAL A 91 7.97 16.37 -5.13
C VAL A 91 8.31 15.35 -6.23
N LEU A 92 9.55 15.39 -6.75
CA LEU A 92 9.99 14.39 -7.73
C LEU A 92 9.94 12.97 -7.14
N LEU A 93 10.45 12.79 -5.91
CA LEU A 93 10.42 11.50 -5.24
C LEU A 93 8.99 11.00 -5.01
N PHE A 94 8.03 11.87 -4.70
CA PHE A 94 6.63 11.50 -4.57
C PHE A 94 6.09 10.84 -5.85
N PHE A 95 6.32 11.43 -7.01
CA PHE A 95 5.86 10.85 -8.28
C PHE A 95 6.60 9.55 -8.63
N LEU A 96 7.89 9.48 -8.36
CA LEU A 96 8.70 8.29 -8.62
C LEU A 96 8.34 7.14 -7.67
N ASP A 97 8.11 7.42 -6.39
CA ASP A 97 7.67 6.45 -5.39
C ASP A 97 6.28 5.89 -5.76
N ASP A 98 5.35 6.78 -6.09
CA ASP A 98 3.98 6.39 -6.43
C ASP A 98 3.91 5.57 -7.74
N LEU A 99 4.72 5.92 -8.74
CA LEU A 99 4.89 5.11 -9.96
C LEU A 99 5.54 3.75 -9.63
N THR A 100 6.57 3.75 -8.79
CA THR A 100 7.24 2.51 -8.35
C THR A 100 6.26 1.60 -7.63
N TYR A 101 5.42 2.18 -6.76
CA TYR A 101 4.36 1.42 -6.09
C TYR A 101 3.37 0.83 -7.09
N TYR A 102 2.89 1.62 -8.06
CA TYR A 102 2.01 1.13 -9.12
C TYR A 102 2.61 -0.08 -9.85
N LEU A 103 3.87 0.00 -10.26
CA LEU A 103 4.57 -1.08 -10.96
C LEU A 103 4.74 -2.33 -10.07
N PHE A 104 5.11 -2.14 -8.82
CA PHE A 104 5.22 -3.19 -7.83
C PHE A 104 3.87 -3.87 -7.57
N HIS A 105 2.81 -3.08 -7.33
CA HIS A 105 1.48 -3.58 -7.02
C HIS A 105 0.85 -4.31 -8.22
N ARG A 106 1.02 -3.77 -9.42
CA ARG A 106 0.66 -4.45 -10.65
C ARG A 106 1.43 -5.76 -10.81
N GLY A 107 2.72 -5.78 -10.53
CA GLY A 107 3.54 -6.99 -10.50
C GLY A 107 3.02 -8.03 -9.52
N ASN A 108 2.54 -7.62 -8.34
CA ASN A 108 1.91 -8.52 -7.37
C ASN A 108 0.68 -9.24 -7.94
N HIS A 109 -0.04 -8.65 -8.87
CA HIS A 109 -1.20 -9.26 -9.52
C HIS A 109 -0.84 -10.09 -10.75
N GLU A 110 0.13 -9.64 -11.56
CA GLU A 110 0.46 -10.28 -12.85
C GLU A 110 1.52 -11.38 -12.74
N VAL A 111 2.39 -11.35 -11.69
CA VAL A 111 3.47 -12.32 -11.50
C VAL A 111 3.10 -13.31 -10.40
N ARG A 112 2.94 -14.60 -10.74
CA ARG A 112 2.47 -15.66 -9.82
C ARG A 112 3.24 -15.73 -8.50
N LEU A 113 4.57 -15.55 -8.53
CA LEU A 113 5.40 -15.58 -7.32
C LEU A 113 5.08 -14.39 -6.40
N MET A 114 4.87 -13.21 -6.96
CA MET A 114 4.52 -12.01 -6.21
C MET A 114 3.07 -12.10 -5.70
N TRP A 115 2.15 -12.63 -6.52
CA TRP A 115 0.78 -12.91 -6.12
C TRP A 115 0.71 -13.86 -4.91
N ALA A 116 1.56 -14.87 -4.84
CA ALA A 116 1.61 -15.78 -3.69
C ALA A 116 1.87 -15.05 -2.36
N GLY A 117 2.65 -13.97 -2.39
CA GLY A 117 2.83 -13.09 -1.24
C GLY A 117 1.63 -12.15 -0.98
N HIS A 118 0.94 -11.72 -2.04
CA HIS A 118 -0.11 -10.69 -1.97
C HIS A 118 -1.53 -11.27 -1.79
N VAL A 119 -1.77 -12.52 -2.18
CA VAL A 119 -3.09 -13.17 -2.13
C VAL A 119 -3.75 -13.14 -0.76
N SER A 120 -2.97 -13.16 0.33
CA SER A 120 -3.51 -13.09 1.69
C SER A 120 -4.22 -11.76 1.97
N HIS A 121 -3.78 -10.66 1.31
CA HIS A 121 -4.40 -9.35 1.38
C HIS A 121 -5.78 -9.34 0.71
N HIS A 122 -5.95 -10.02 -0.43
CA HIS A 122 -7.20 -10.11 -1.19
C HIS A 122 -8.16 -11.23 -0.72
N ASN A 123 -7.77 -12.04 0.25
CA ASN A 123 -8.54 -13.22 0.65
C ASN A 123 -9.77 -12.91 1.50
N SER A 124 -9.86 -11.73 2.13
CA SER A 124 -11.01 -11.37 2.95
C SER A 124 -12.29 -11.25 2.12
N GLN A 125 -13.39 -11.78 2.63
CA GLN A 125 -14.74 -11.58 2.08
C GLN A 125 -15.41 -10.31 2.63
N TYR A 126 -14.74 -9.62 3.54
CA TYR A 126 -15.16 -8.37 4.16
C TYR A 126 -14.17 -7.27 3.82
N TYR A 127 -14.68 -6.06 3.65
CA TYR A 127 -13.85 -4.93 3.30
C TYR A 127 -14.02 -3.81 4.33
N ASN A 128 -12.96 -3.54 5.07
CA ASN A 128 -12.94 -2.58 6.17
C ASN A 128 -11.49 -2.21 6.52
N LEU A 129 -11.29 -1.25 7.41
CA LEU A 129 -9.94 -0.82 7.82
C LEU A 129 -9.09 -1.93 8.46
N GLY A 130 -9.70 -3.00 8.97
CA GLY A 130 -8.98 -4.20 9.40
C GLY A 130 -8.36 -4.98 8.24
N THR A 131 -8.96 -4.92 7.03
CA THR A 131 -8.39 -5.50 5.82
C THR A 131 -7.10 -4.78 5.39
N ALA A 132 -6.99 -3.47 5.61
CA ALA A 132 -5.76 -2.72 5.38
C ALA A 132 -4.56 -3.25 6.19
N LEU A 133 -4.82 -3.82 7.37
CA LEU A 133 -3.79 -4.39 8.24
C LEU A 133 -3.39 -5.81 7.83
N ARG A 134 -4.17 -6.49 7.00
CA ARG A 134 -3.88 -7.81 6.42
C ARG A 134 -2.89 -7.69 5.28
N GLN A 135 -1.63 -7.42 5.60
CA GLN A 135 -0.57 -7.31 4.60
C GLN A 135 -0.17 -8.66 4.01
N GLY A 136 0.38 -8.66 2.80
CA GLY A 136 0.90 -9.85 2.15
C GLY A 136 2.10 -10.45 2.89
N VAL A 137 2.03 -11.73 3.24
CA VAL A 137 3.12 -12.44 3.92
C VAL A 137 4.23 -12.75 2.91
N GLY A 138 5.44 -12.29 3.16
CA GLY A 138 6.58 -12.45 2.24
C GLY A 138 6.61 -11.47 1.07
N GLU A 139 5.62 -10.61 0.93
CA GLU A 139 5.55 -9.59 -0.13
C GLU A 139 6.76 -8.65 -0.11
N ARG A 140 7.31 -8.36 1.07
CA ARG A 140 8.46 -7.48 1.24
C ARG A 140 9.75 -8.02 0.63
N VAL A 141 9.83 -9.32 0.35
CA VAL A 141 10.97 -9.90 -0.36
C VAL A 141 11.16 -9.27 -1.75
N ALA A 142 10.07 -9.00 -2.47
CA ALA A 142 10.13 -8.30 -3.76
C ALA A 142 10.08 -6.78 -3.62
N LYS A 143 9.33 -6.26 -2.62
CA LYS A 143 9.01 -4.85 -2.49
C LYS A 143 10.23 -3.93 -2.58
N TYR A 144 11.21 -4.09 -1.70
CA TYR A 144 12.35 -3.17 -1.65
C TYR A 144 13.25 -3.23 -2.88
N LEU A 145 13.23 -4.33 -3.65
CA LEU A 145 13.96 -4.42 -4.92
C LEU A 145 13.45 -3.39 -5.93
N PHE A 146 12.13 -3.12 -5.94
CA PHE A 146 11.53 -2.09 -6.80
C PHE A 146 11.98 -0.69 -6.43
N TRP A 147 12.37 -0.43 -5.17
CA TRP A 147 12.84 0.87 -4.72
C TRP A 147 14.35 1.07 -4.83
N CYS A 148 15.15 0.00 -5.03
CA CYS A 148 16.60 0.12 -5.26
C CYS A 148 16.97 1.05 -6.44
N PRO A 149 16.23 1.09 -7.58
CA PRO A 149 16.49 2.05 -8.64
C PRO A 149 16.43 3.51 -8.17
N LEU A 150 15.56 3.87 -7.23
CA LEU A 150 15.50 5.23 -6.67
C LEU A 150 16.79 5.59 -5.92
N ALA A 151 17.33 4.63 -5.16
CA ALA A 151 18.62 4.81 -4.48
C ALA A 151 19.77 4.96 -5.50
N LEU A 152 19.75 4.20 -6.61
CA LEU A 152 20.70 4.36 -7.72
C LEU A 152 20.57 5.70 -8.43
N LEU A 153 19.38 6.33 -8.43
CA LEU A 153 19.14 7.67 -8.92
C LEU A 153 19.62 8.78 -7.93
N GLY A 154 20.25 8.39 -6.80
CA GLY A 154 20.82 9.30 -5.83
C GLY A 154 19.89 9.75 -4.71
N PHE A 155 18.66 9.22 -4.64
CA PHE A 155 17.80 9.47 -3.49
C PHE A 155 18.30 8.72 -2.25
N ASP A 156 18.50 9.47 -1.16
CA ASP A 156 18.87 8.90 0.13
C ASP A 156 17.84 7.87 0.60
N PRO A 157 18.24 6.66 1.03
CA PRO A 157 17.31 5.64 1.52
C PRO A 157 16.35 6.11 2.61
N VAL A 158 16.75 7.07 3.46
CA VAL A 158 15.86 7.68 4.47
C VAL A 158 14.74 8.45 3.79
N MET A 159 15.02 9.23 2.73
CA MET A 159 13.99 9.92 1.95
C MET A 159 13.01 8.92 1.32
N ILE A 160 13.53 7.84 0.73
CA ILE A 160 12.74 6.79 0.08
C ILE A 160 11.80 6.14 1.11
N VAL A 161 12.32 5.70 2.26
CA VAL A 161 11.51 5.06 3.32
C VAL A 161 10.47 6.03 3.90
N THR A 162 10.82 7.30 4.04
CA THR A 162 9.88 8.35 4.48
C THR A 162 8.73 8.51 3.48
N MET A 163 9.02 8.61 2.17
CA MET A 163 8.00 8.73 1.13
C MET A 163 7.11 7.48 1.07
N LEU A 164 7.72 6.29 1.11
CA LEU A 164 7.00 5.02 1.19
C LEU A 164 6.07 4.97 2.41
N SER A 165 6.50 5.48 3.56
CA SER A 165 5.67 5.54 4.78
C SER A 165 4.48 6.48 4.60
N ILE A 166 4.67 7.65 3.99
CA ILE A 166 3.59 8.60 3.67
C ILE A 166 2.57 7.93 2.73
N SER A 167 3.05 7.25 1.69
CA SER A 167 2.21 6.49 0.75
C SER A 167 1.38 5.41 1.47
N LEU A 168 1.99 4.63 2.37
CA LEU A 168 1.28 3.60 3.15
C LEU A 168 0.24 4.18 4.09
N ILE A 169 0.51 5.33 4.72
CA ILE A 169 -0.46 6.04 5.57
C ILE A 169 -1.66 6.47 4.73
N TYR A 170 -1.42 7.02 3.53
CA TYR A 170 -2.51 7.35 2.60
C TYR A 170 -3.34 6.12 2.23
N GLN A 171 -2.71 5.01 1.91
CA GLN A 171 -3.40 3.79 1.48
C GLN A 171 -4.27 3.15 2.56
N TYR A 172 -4.02 3.41 3.84
CA TYR A 172 -4.81 2.86 4.94
C TYR A 172 -6.30 3.21 4.81
N TRP A 173 -6.63 4.48 4.59
CA TRP A 173 -8.02 4.93 4.52
C TRP A 173 -8.77 4.48 3.25
N LEU A 174 -8.06 3.96 2.26
CA LEU A 174 -8.69 3.42 1.04
C LEU A 174 -9.54 2.18 1.33
N HIS A 175 -9.21 1.43 2.40
CA HIS A 175 -9.85 0.15 2.74
C HIS A 175 -11.13 0.35 3.57
N THR A 176 -12.11 1.06 3.06
CA THR A 176 -13.36 1.28 3.78
C THR A 176 -14.58 1.32 2.88
N GLU A 177 -15.71 0.84 3.40
CA GLU A 177 -17.04 1.06 2.83
C GLU A 177 -17.76 2.28 3.43
N ALA A 178 -17.16 2.96 4.43
CA ALA A 178 -17.76 4.13 5.05
C ALA A 178 -17.73 5.37 4.17
N VAL A 179 -16.83 5.42 3.19
CA VAL A 179 -16.73 6.47 2.18
C VAL A 179 -17.22 5.92 0.85
N ASP A 180 -18.30 6.47 0.32
CA ASP A 180 -18.88 6.04 -0.96
C ASP A 180 -18.01 6.52 -2.12
N ARG A 181 -18.18 7.73 -2.60
CA ARG A 181 -17.42 8.34 -3.69
C ARG A 181 -16.95 9.72 -3.32
N MET A 182 -15.79 10.07 -3.82
CA MET A 182 -15.25 11.41 -3.71
C MET A 182 -15.69 12.29 -4.90
N PRO A 183 -15.55 13.62 -4.84
CA PRO A 183 -15.81 14.49 -5.97
C PRO A 183 -15.03 14.05 -7.22
N ARG A 184 -15.64 14.17 -8.41
CA ARG A 184 -15.07 13.67 -9.69
C ARG A 184 -13.65 14.16 -9.98
N TRP A 185 -13.35 15.43 -9.66
CA TRP A 185 -12.02 15.99 -9.86
C TRP A 185 -10.96 15.31 -8.99
N PHE A 186 -11.34 14.93 -7.75
CA PHE A 186 -10.47 14.21 -6.83
C PHE A 186 -10.24 12.78 -7.32
N GLU A 187 -11.31 12.05 -7.68
CA GLU A 187 -11.24 10.68 -8.23
C GLU A 187 -10.56 10.61 -9.60
N PHE A 188 -10.43 11.73 -10.31
CA PHE A 188 -9.67 11.74 -11.57
C PHE A 188 -8.16 11.64 -11.33
N ILE A 189 -7.66 12.20 -10.23
CA ILE A 189 -6.23 12.32 -9.90
C ILE A 189 -5.83 11.30 -8.84
N PHE A 190 -6.60 11.22 -7.75
CA PHE A 190 -6.24 10.44 -6.56
C PHE A 190 -6.96 9.11 -6.51
N ASN A 191 -6.29 8.12 -5.94
CA ASN A 191 -6.92 6.86 -5.56
C ASN A 191 -7.87 7.09 -4.38
N THR A 192 -9.02 6.42 -4.39
CA THR A 192 -10.09 6.59 -3.40
C THR A 192 -10.61 5.25 -2.92
N PRO A 193 -11.39 5.19 -1.82
CA PRO A 193 -12.05 3.96 -1.39
C PRO A 193 -12.86 3.29 -2.51
N SER A 194 -13.59 4.06 -3.35
CA SER A 194 -14.33 3.52 -4.49
C SER A 194 -13.41 2.80 -5.50
N HIS A 195 -12.26 3.38 -5.81
CA HIS A 195 -11.29 2.74 -6.71
C HIS A 195 -10.66 1.49 -6.08
N HIS A 196 -10.37 1.54 -4.78
CA HIS A 196 -9.70 0.44 -4.10
C HIS A 196 -10.66 -0.71 -3.76
N ARG A 197 -11.97 -0.45 -3.58
CA ARG A 197 -13.01 -1.49 -3.57
C ARG A 197 -13.01 -2.29 -4.87
N VAL A 198 -12.94 -1.62 -6.03
CA VAL A 198 -12.81 -2.27 -7.33
C VAL A 198 -11.54 -3.14 -7.40
N HIS A 199 -10.42 -2.63 -6.90
CA HIS A 199 -9.16 -3.37 -6.84
C HIS A 199 -9.28 -4.68 -6.04
N HIS A 200 -10.00 -4.66 -4.91
CA HIS A 200 -10.28 -5.85 -4.11
C HIS A 200 -11.44 -6.71 -4.65
N GLY A 201 -12.06 -6.29 -5.75
CA GLY A 201 -13.21 -6.97 -6.33
C GLY A 201 -12.86 -8.27 -7.04
N SER A 202 -13.56 -9.36 -6.70
CA SER A 202 -13.47 -10.65 -7.39
C SER A 202 -14.40 -10.77 -8.62
N ASN A 203 -15.13 -9.71 -8.96
CA ASN A 203 -15.91 -9.63 -10.20
C ASN A 203 -14.97 -9.69 -11.41
N VAL A 204 -15.31 -10.44 -12.45
CA VAL A 204 -14.47 -10.60 -13.65
C VAL A 204 -14.03 -9.26 -14.24
N ARG A 205 -14.91 -8.26 -14.25
CA ARG A 205 -14.62 -6.92 -14.75
C ARG A 205 -13.58 -6.16 -13.93
N TYR A 206 -13.48 -6.45 -12.63
CA TYR A 206 -12.65 -5.74 -11.66
C TYR A 206 -11.29 -6.40 -11.42
N LEU A 207 -11.10 -7.63 -11.94
CA LEU A 207 -9.83 -8.35 -11.77
C LEU A 207 -8.67 -7.55 -12.39
N ASP A 208 -7.58 -7.45 -11.64
CA ASP A 208 -6.34 -6.79 -12.03
C ASP A 208 -6.54 -5.34 -12.49
N ARG A 209 -7.32 -4.57 -11.69
CA ARG A 209 -7.59 -3.14 -11.90
C ARG A 209 -7.17 -2.30 -10.71
N ASN A 210 -6.92 -1.02 -10.97
CA ASN A 210 -6.73 0.04 -9.97
C ASN A 210 -5.56 -0.25 -8.99
N HIS A 211 -4.34 -0.40 -9.52
CA HIS A 211 -3.13 -0.70 -8.75
C HIS A 211 -2.47 0.52 -8.08
N GLY A 212 -2.93 1.75 -8.37
CA GLY A 212 -2.36 2.98 -7.84
C GLY A 212 -2.33 3.04 -6.31
N ALA A 213 -1.30 3.68 -5.76
CA ALA A 213 -1.20 3.98 -4.34
C ALA A 213 -1.98 5.27 -3.99
N THR A 214 -1.33 6.41 -4.15
CA THR A 214 -1.92 7.74 -3.92
C THR A 214 -2.61 8.26 -5.17
N LEU A 215 -2.00 8.06 -6.34
CA LEU A 215 -2.46 8.57 -7.61
C LEU A 215 -3.07 7.46 -8.47
N ILE A 216 -4.30 7.66 -8.92
CA ILE A 216 -4.98 6.77 -9.88
C ILE A 216 -4.60 7.09 -11.33
N ILE A 217 -3.83 8.14 -11.56
CA ILE A 217 -3.42 8.58 -12.91
C ILE A 217 -2.59 7.51 -13.63
N TRP A 218 -1.83 6.69 -12.90
CA TRP A 218 -1.05 5.60 -13.47
C TRP A 218 -1.95 4.53 -14.08
N ASP A 219 -3.02 4.15 -13.37
CA ASP A 219 -4.01 3.20 -13.90
C ASP A 219 -4.68 3.73 -15.16
N ARG A 220 -4.97 5.05 -15.22
CA ARG A 220 -5.50 5.69 -16.41
C ARG A 220 -4.50 5.69 -17.56
N LEU A 221 -3.25 6.01 -17.25
CA LEU A 221 -2.17 6.07 -18.25
C LEU A 221 -1.86 4.70 -18.85
N PHE A 222 -1.81 3.66 -18.01
CA PHE A 222 -1.44 2.29 -18.42
C PHE A 222 -2.65 1.39 -18.72
N GLY A 223 -3.88 1.92 -18.71
CA GLY A 223 -5.10 1.21 -19.13
C GLY A 223 -5.62 0.17 -18.12
N THR A 224 -5.20 0.25 -16.86
CA THR A 224 -5.67 -0.63 -15.77
C THR A 224 -6.79 -0.01 -14.93
N PHE A 225 -7.25 1.19 -15.27
CA PHE A 225 -8.35 1.85 -14.55
C PHE A 225 -9.71 1.18 -14.81
N SER A 226 -10.48 0.98 -13.74
CA SER A 226 -11.91 0.64 -13.78
C SER A 226 -12.67 1.41 -12.72
N ALA A 227 -13.80 2.03 -13.11
CA ALA A 227 -14.69 2.68 -12.16
C ALA A 227 -15.56 1.64 -11.46
N GLU A 228 -15.92 1.90 -10.21
CA GLU A 228 -16.95 1.15 -9.50
C GLU A 228 -18.32 1.45 -10.12
N LEU A 229 -19.11 0.42 -10.44
CA LEU A 229 -20.40 0.54 -11.08
C LEU A 229 -21.54 0.17 -10.12
N GLU A 230 -22.56 1.00 -10.05
CA GLU A 230 -23.77 0.71 -9.26
C GLU A 230 -24.50 -0.55 -9.75
N ALA A 231 -24.47 -0.79 -11.06
CA ALA A 231 -25.07 -1.97 -11.68
C ALA A 231 -24.29 -3.27 -11.40
N GLU A 232 -23.06 -3.18 -10.90
CA GLU A 232 -22.21 -4.33 -10.61
C GLU A 232 -21.55 -4.16 -9.24
N PRO A 233 -22.25 -4.40 -8.14
CA PRO A 233 -21.71 -4.30 -6.79
C PRO A 233 -20.46 -5.16 -6.61
N VAL A 234 -19.47 -4.62 -5.90
CA VAL A 234 -18.20 -5.31 -5.66
C VAL A 234 -18.44 -6.55 -4.79
N ARG A 235 -17.81 -7.66 -5.19
CA ARG A 235 -17.74 -8.90 -4.42
C ARG A 235 -16.30 -9.09 -3.99
N TYR A 236 -16.08 -9.31 -2.70
CA TYR A 236 -14.74 -9.50 -2.14
C TYR A 236 -14.38 -10.96 -2.00
N GLY A 237 -13.10 -11.22 -1.76
CA GLY A 237 -12.54 -12.56 -1.67
C GLY A 237 -11.98 -13.06 -2.98
N LEU A 238 -11.49 -14.31 -2.99
CA LEU A 238 -10.87 -14.91 -4.16
C LEU A 238 -11.92 -15.49 -5.12
N THR A 239 -11.61 -15.49 -6.40
CA THR A 239 -12.36 -16.27 -7.42
C THR A 239 -12.15 -17.76 -7.19
N LYS A 240 -13.20 -18.56 -7.32
CA LYS A 240 -13.12 -20.03 -7.27
C LYS A 240 -12.63 -20.59 -8.59
#